data_0ff3117e3374cc901a0155c827f21b0b
#
_entry.id   0ff3117e3374cc901a0155c827f21b0b
#
_cell.length_a   1.000
_cell.length_b   1.000
_cell.length_c   1.000
_cell.angle_alpha   90.00
_cell.angle_beta   90.00
_cell.angle_gamma   90.00
#
_symmetry.space_group_name_H-M   'P 1'
#
loop_
_entity.id
_entity.type
_entity.pdbx_description
1 polymer ?
#
loop_
_entity_poly.entity_id
_entity_poly.type
_entity_poly.pdbx_seq_one_letter_code
_entity_poly.pdbx_strand_id
1 'polypeptide(L)'
;MKQKQKVHRRIVEKLINRSEINEEIRLIDGSLTDYVSPVGNIYKCFGNNLFFKKKTRMNENNGYIYVGITMEDGKNRSHRVHRLVASAFLYKPSNCNVVGHKNNIKHDNRVENLYWTTVQENTQKAYDDGLAVNKKGYEDSQSKPVNVYKNGLLVCDYGSLKECSREMKIPIQTIIRRCNNEIKTSYRKYKEYDFKYK
;
A
#
# COMPACT_ATOMS: atom_id res chain seq x y z
N MET A 1 36.55 -0.52 17.30
CA MET A 1 36.26 -1.48 18.39
C MET A 1 35.37 -0.90 19.49
N LYS A 2 35.63 0.28 20.05
CA LYS A 2 34.84 0.87 21.19
C LYS A 2 33.35 1.04 20.96
N GLN A 3 32.89 1.37 19.74
CA GLN A 3 31.45 1.53 19.44
C GLN A 3 30.69 0.18 19.39
N LYS A 4 31.31 -0.87 18.84
CA LYS A 4 30.69 -2.23 18.85
C LYS A 4 30.52 -2.77 20.26
N GLN A 5 31.51 -2.55 21.13
CA GLN A 5 31.42 -2.98 22.54
C GLN A 5 30.33 -2.22 23.31
N LYS A 6 30.14 -0.91 23.04
CA LYS A 6 29.10 -0.08 23.70
C LYS A 6 27.69 -0.48 23.29
N VAL A 7 27.50 -0.89 22.01
CA VAL A 7 26.21 -1.42 21.50
C VAL A 7 25.90 -2.79 22.12
N HIS A 8 26.91 -3.67 22.21
CA HIS A 8 26.73 -4.99 22.80
C HIS A 8 26.33 -4.90 24.29
N ARG A 9 26.98 -4.04 25.07
CA ARG A 9 26.69 -3.79 26.48
C ARG A 9 25.26 -3.27 26.70
N ARG A 10 24.78 -2.35 25.86
CA ARG A 10 23.39 -1.82 25.91
C ARG A 10 22.30 -2.85 25.56
N ILE A 11 22.65 -3.89 24.81
CA ILE A 11 21.72 -4.98 24.48
C ILE A 11 21.61 -5.92 25.66
N VAL A 12 22.73 -6.32 26.26
CA VAL A 12 22.77 -7.24 27.41
C VAL A 12 21.97 -6.71 28.60
N GLU A 13 22.01 -5.41 28.89
CA GLU A 13 21.24 -4.74 29.95
C GLU A 13 19.72 -4.74 29.72
N LYS A 14 19.24 -5.15 28.53
CA LYS A 14 17.82 -5.17 28.12
C LYS A 14 17.32 -6.56 27.77
N LEU A 15 18.11 -7.59 28.05
CA LEU A 15 17.66 -8.96 27.88
C LEU A 15 16.67 -9.33 28.99
N ILE A 16 15.59 -9.98 28.58
CA ILE A 16 14.54 -10.48 29.44
C ILE A 16 14.42 -12.00 29.27
N ASN A 17 14.06 -12.72 30.34
CA ASN A 17 13.77 -14.14 30.23
C ASN A 17 12.43 -14.40 29.57
N ARG A 18 12.26 -15.57 28.94
CA ARG A 18 10.96 -15.97 28.35
C ARG A 18 9.83 -15.92 29.39
N SER A 19 10.09 -16.22 30.63
CA SER A 19 9.11 -16.17 31.73
C SER A 19 8.63 -14.77 32.09
N GLU A 20 9.37 -13.72 31.70
CA GLU A 20 9.00 -12.33 31.90
C GLU A 20 8.12 -11.80 30.77
N ILE A 21 7.97 -12.55 29.65
CA ILE A 21 7.11 -12.19 28.52
C ILE A 21 5.71 -12.74 28.82
N ASN A 22 4.80 -11.89 29.28
CA ASN A 22 3.43 -12.23 29.67
C ASN A 22 2.46 -12.36 28.48
N GLU A 23 2.98 -12.63 27.29
CA GLU A 23 2.20 -12.78 26.06
C GLU A 23 2.65 -14.01 25.28
N GLU A 24 1.75 -14.58 24.47
CA GLU A 24 2.12 -15.61 23.51
C GLU A 24 3.09 -15.02 22.49
N ILE A 25 4.14 -15.73 22.12
CA ILE A 25 5.02 -15.36 21.02
C ILE A 25 5.23 -16.57 20.12
N ARG A 26 5.23 -16.33 18.79
CA ARG A 26 5.47 -17.33 17.76
C ARG A 26 6.68 -16.95 16.93
N LEU A 27 7.46 -17.95 16.53
CA LEU A 27 8.57 -17.76 15.61
C LEU A 27 8.07 -17.19 14.29
N ILE A 28 8.75 -16.19 13.77
CA ILE A 28 8.43 -15.60 12.48
C ILE A 28 8.92 -16.54 11.37
N ASP A 29 8.04 -16.85 10.44
CA ASP A 29 8.35 -17.69 9.29
C ASP A 29 9.56 -17.14 8.50
N GLY A 30 10.50 -18.05 8.17
CA GLY A 30 11.78 -17.73 7.52
C GLY A 30 12.79 -17.02 8.44
N SER A 31 12.57 -16.95 9.76
CA SER A 31 13.55 -16.49 10.74
C SER A 31 13.87 -17.60 11.73
N LEU A 32 15.14 -17.66 12.18
CA LEU A 32 15.59 -18.60 13.22
C LEU A 32 15.54 -17.98 14.62
N THR A 33 15.40 -16.68 14.73
CA THR A 33 15.63 -15.98 16.03
C THR A 33 14.57 -14.93 16.36
N ASP A 34 13.74 -14.50 15.42
CA ASP A 34 12.79 -13.42 15.63
C ASP A 34 11.36 -13.96 15.86
N TYR A 35 10.70 -13.46 16.88
CA TYR A 35 9.36 -13.88 17.33
C TYR A 35 8.40 -12.68 17.30
N VAL A 36 7.12 -12.96 17.08
CA VAL A 36 6.05 -11.97 17.07
C VAL A 36 4.96 -12.36 18.09
N SER A 37 4.39 -11.37 18.75
CA SER A 37 3.23 -11.54 19.64
C SER A 37 1.92 -11.14 18.96
N PRO A 38 0.74 -11.55 19.48
CA PRO A 38 -0.56 -11.18 18.94
C PRO A 38 -0.87 -9.69 19.04
N VAL A 39 -0.15 -8.93 19.87
CA VAL A 39 -0.29 -7.47 19.96
C VAL A 39 0.71 -6.71 19.11
N GLY A 40 1.57 -7.42 18.33
CA GLY A 40 2.53 -6.82 17.42
C GLY A 40 3.89 -6.45 18.04
N ASN A 41 4.20 -6.95 19.23
CA ASN A 41 5.55 -6.87 19.79
C ASN A 41 6.48 -7.86 19.08
N ILE A 42 7.71 -7.43 18.84
CA ILE A 42 8.71 -8.26 18.16
C ILE A 42 9.87 -8.52 19.13
N TYR A 43 10.26 -9.77 19.22
CA TYR A 43 11.33 -10.23 20.10
C TYR A 43 12.39 -10.96 19.31
N LYS A 44 13.65 -10.76 19.67
CA LYS A 44 14.78 -11.54 19.16
C LYS A 44 15.32 -12.43 20.26
N CYS A 45 15.40 -13.73 19.99
CA CYS A 45 16.01 -14.71 20.88
C CYS A 45 17.54 -14.76 20.66
N PHE A 46 18.29 -14.73 21.75
CA PHE A 46 19.76 -14.87 21.76
C PHE A 46 20.22 -16.25 22.28
N GLY A 47 19.30 -17.20 22.40
CA GLY A 47 19.54 -18.51 23.04
C GLY A 47 19.25 -18.47 24.54
N ASN A 48 19.26 -19.67 25.19
CA ASN A 48 19.05 -19.84 26.62
C ASN A 48 17.82 -19.09 27.19
N ASN A 49 16.72 -19.03 26.42
CA ASN A 49 15.50 -18.30 26.81
C ASN A 49 15.67 -16.79 27.07
N LEU A 50 16.73 -16.20 26.54
CA LEU A 50 16.98 -14.76 26.63
C LEU A 50 16.47 -14.05 25.39
N PHE A 51 15.63 -13.04 25.58
CA PHE A 51 14.97 -12.29 24.53
C PHE A 51 15.25 -10.80 24.65
N PHE A 52 15.23 -10.13 23.51
CA PHE A 52 15.31 -8.67 23.39
C PHE A 52 14.09 -8.16 22.64
N LYS A 53 13.33 -7.25 23.24
CA LYS A 53 12.22 -6.59 22.56
C LYS A 53 12.75 -5.58 21.54
N LYS A 54 12.50 -5.83 20.25
CA LYS A 54 12.96 -4.97 19.14
C LYS A 54 12.16 -3.68 19.07
N LYS A 55 12.83 -2.60 18.71
CA LYS A 55 12.15 -1.33 18.36
C LYS A 55 11.53 -1.45 16.97
N THR A 56 10.29 -1.04 16.89
CA THR A 56 9.54 -0.87 15.65
C THR A 56 9.56 0.58 15.22
N ARG A 57 9.26 0.87 13.95
CA ARG A 57 9.29 2.21 13.37
C ARG A 57 8.04 2.44 12.53
N MET A 58 7.32 3.51 12.80
CA MET A 58 6.22 3.95 11.93
C MET A 58 6.79 4.66 10.70
N ASN A 59 6.25 4.34 9.53
CA ASN A 59 6.51 5.09 8.31
C ASN A 59 5.41 6.15 8.17
N GLU A 60 5.77 7.40 8.30
CA GLU A 60 4.85 8.54 8.31
C GLU A 60 4.09 8.70 6.98
N ASN A 61 4.72 8.33 5.84
CA ASN A 61 4.09 8.46 4.53
C ASN A 61 2.92 7.50 4.33
N ASN A 62 2.94 6.32 4.94
CA ASN A 62 1.92 5.29 4.73
C ASN A 62 1.22 4.81 6.01
N GLY A 63 1.69 5.23 7.19
CA GLY A 63 1.11 4.94 8.51
C GLY A 63 1.34 3.51 9.03
N TYR A 64 2.10 2.67 8.34
CA TYR A 64 2.41 1.31 8.78
C TYR A 64 3.61 1.24 9.70
N ILE A 65 3.59 0.25 10.60
CA ILE A 65 4.72 -0.08 11.47
C ILE A 65 5.63 -1.11 10.80
N TYR A 66 6.93 -0.84 10.82
CA TYR A 66 7.98 -1.69 10.25
C TYR A 66 8.99 -2.14 11.30
N VAL A 67 9.59 -3.30 11.03
CA VAL A 67 10.67 -3.88 11.83
C VAL A 67 11.65 -4.63 10.94
N GLY A 68 12.94 -4.62 11.29
CA GLY A 68 13.96 -5.44 10.65
C GLY A 68 13.94 -6.86 11.22
N ILE A 69 13.80 -7.88 10.38
CA ILE A 69 13.83 -9.30 10.72
C ILE A 69 15.09 -9.94 10.14
N THR A 70 15.80 -10.71 10.94
CA THR A 70 16.94 -11.50 10.47
C THR A 70 16.42 -12.82 9.92
N MET A 71 16.53 -13.00 8.62
CA MET A 71 16.07 -14.20 7.92
C MET A 71 17.10 -15.35 8.05
N GLU A 72 16.71 -16.57 7.68
CA GLU A 72 17.57 -17.77 7.69
C GLU A 72 18.85 -17.62 6.89
N ASP A 73 18.81 -16.82 5.79
CA ASP A 73 19.99 -16.50 4.98
C ASP A 73 20.94 -15.48 5.63
N GLY A 74 20.71 -15.12 6.90
CA GLY A 74 21.48 -14.14 7.67
C GLY A 74 21.21 -12.68 7.29
N LYS A 75 20.39 -12.40 6.27
CA LYS A 75 20.10 -11.03 5.83
C LYS A 75 19.00 -10.41 6.68
N ASN A 76 19.15 -9.13 6.99
CA ASN A 76 18.11 -8.36 7.66
C ASN A 76 17.18 -7.72 6.61
N ARG A 77 15.88 -8.03 6.70
CA ARG A 77 14.85 -7.48 5.80
C ARG A 77 13.80 -6.71 6.59
N SER A 78 13.33 -5.62 6.01
CA SER A 78 12.26 -4.80 6.60
C SER A 78 10.89 -5.42 6.32
N HIS A 79 10.11 -5.68 7.37
CA HIS A 79 8.78 -6.26 7.29
C HIS A 79 7.75 -5.34 7.95
N ARG A 80 6.51 -5.38 7.46
CA ARG A 80 5.37 -4.71 8.10
C ARG A 80 4.86 -5.58 9.24
N VAL A 81 4.74 -5.00 10.44
CA VAL A 81 4.37 -5.75 11.65
C VAL A 81 3.01 -6.44 11.52
N HIS A 82 1.97 -5.77 11.01
CA HIS A 82 0.64 -6.39 10.82
C HIS A 82 0.69 -7.67 9.98
N ARG A 83 1.59 -7.74 8.97
CA ARG A 83 1.73 -8.96 8.16
C ARG A 83 2.38 -10.09 8.94
N LEU A 84 3.36 -9.79 9.79
CA LEU A 84 3.98 -10.79 10.66
C LEU A 84 2.98 -11.35 11.66
N VAL A 85 2.18 -10.48 12.28
CA VAL A 85 1.10 -10.90 13.20
C VAL A 85 0.07 -11.76 12.47
N ALA A 86 -0.42 -11.31 11.32
CA ALA A 86 -1.42 -12.06 10.58
C ALA A 86 -0.89 -13.42 10.10
N SER A 87 0.36 -13.50 9.63
CA SER A 87 0.98 -14.78 9.22
C SER A 87 1.14 -15.74 10.37
N ALA A 88 1.47 -15.25 11.57
CA ALA A 88 1.71 -16.09 12.72
C ALA A 88 0.42 -16.57 13.42
N PHE A 89 -0.63 -15.77 13.43
CA PHE A 89 -1.80 -15.99 14.29
C PHE A 89 -3.14 -16.20 13.57
N LEU A 90 -3.24 -15.83 12.29
CA LEU A 90 -4.49 -15.97 11.54
C LEU A 90 -4.37 -17.05 10.45
N TYR A 91 -5.43 -17.83 10.30
CA TYR A 91 -5.56 -18.71 9.14
C TYR A 91 -5.60 -17.86 7.86
N LYS A 92 -4.74 -18.20 6.91
CA LYS A 92 -4.65 -17.52 5.61
C LYS A 92 -5.36 -18.33 4.53
N PRO A 93 -6.52 -17.88 4.00
CA PRO A 93 -7.14 -18.48 2.83
C PRO A 93 -6.22 -18.38 1.60
N SER A 94 -6.28 -19.37 0.69
CA SER A 94 -5.38 -19.46 -0.47
C SER A 94 -5.50 -18.26 -1.45
N ASN A 95 -6.67 -17.67 -1.56
CA ASN A 95 -6.94 -16.50 -2.42
C ASN A 95 -6.64 -15.15 -1.76
N CYS A 96 -6.29 -15.11 -0.47
CA CYS A 96 -6.05 -13.88 0.27
C CYS A 96 -4.56 -13.57 0.35
N ASN A 97 -4.16 -12.38 -0.11
CA ASN A 97 -2.76 -11.92 -0.12
C ASN A 97 -2.57 -10.53 0.52
N VAL A 98 -3.64 -9.94 1.01
CA VAL A 98 -3.67 -8.64 1.70
C VAL A 98 -4.10 -8.85 3.14
N VAL A 99 -3.54 -8.06 4.06
CA VAL A 99 -4.00 -7.96 5.44
C VAL A 99 -4.69 -6.61 5.63
N GLY A 100 -5.97 -6.66 5.98
CA GLY A 100 -6.77 -5.49 6.32
C GLY A 100 -6.79 -5.21 7.83
N HIS A 101 -7.13 -3.95 8.19
CA HIS A 101 -7.39 -3.52 9.55
C HIS A 101 -8.90 -3.27 9.70
N LYS A 102 -9.54 -3.92 10.69
CA LYS A 102 -10.99 -3.78 10.89
C LYS A 102 -11.39 -2.34 11.22
N ASN A 103 -10.59 -1.66 12.04
CA ASN A 103 -10.80 -0.27 12.46
C ASN A 103 -10.17 0.78 11.54
N ASN A 104 -9.55 0.37 10.42
CA ASN A 104 -8.83 1.23 9.47
C ASN A 104 -7.59 1.94 10.05
N ILE A 105 -7.16 1.61 11.27
CA ILE A 105 -5.98 2.18 11.91
C ILE A 105 -4.75 1.35 11.59
N LYS A 106 -3.91 1.80 10.65
CA LYS A 106 -2.78 1.04 10.09
C LYS A 106 -1.66 0.71 11.08
N HIS A 107 -1.60 1.38 12.21
CA HIS A 107 -0.64 1.12 13.28
C HIS A 107 -1.19 0.24 14.41
N ASP A 108 -2.47 -0.10 14.41
CA ASP A 108 -3.08 -1.04 15.36
C ASP A 108 -2.91 -2.48 14.84
N ASN A 109 -1.80 -3.09 15.23
CA ASN A 109 -1.38 -4.40 14.73
C ASN A 109 -1.85 -5.58 15.61
N ARG A 110 -2.79 -5.37 16.53
CA ARG A 110 -3.36 -6.45 17.36
C ARG A 110 -4.09 -7.46 16.46
N VAL A 111 -3.90 -8.74 16.72
CA VAL A 111 -4.45 -9.84 15.91
C VAL A 111 -5.97 -9.76 15.74
N GLU A 112 -6.69 -9.36 16.78
CA GLU A 112 -8.15 -9.19 16.78
C GLU A 112 -8.64 -8.12 15.80
N ASN A 113 -7.77 -7.13 15.48
CA ASN A 113 -8.04 -6.06 14.53
C ASN A 113 -7.67 -6.41 13.08
N LEU A 114 -6.95 -7.52 12.87
CA LEU A 114 -6.45 -7.92 11.55
C LEU A 114 -7.32 -9.01 10.91
N TYR A 115 -7.30 -9.06 9.58
CA TYR A 115 -7.93 -10.13 8.81
C TYR A 115 -7.24 -10.28 7.44
N TRP A 116 -7.23 -11.50 6.91
CA TRP A 116 -6.81 -11.76 5.54
C TRP A 116 -7.94 -11.45 4.56
N THR A 117 -7.59 -10.85 3.44
CA THR A 117 -8.54 -10.45 2.40
C THR A 117 -7.88 -10.43 1.02
N THR A 118 -8.70 -10.29 -0.02
CA THR A 118 -8.24 -10.03 -1.39
C THR A 118 -8.01 -8.54 -1.61
N VAL A 119 -7.27 -8.19 -2.69
CA VAL A 119 -7.09 -6.78 -3.09
C VAL A 119 -8.45 -6.13 -3.40
N GLN A 120 -9.34 -6.87 -4.07
CA GLN A 120 -10.66 -6.37 -4.47
C GLN A 120 -11.53 -6.04 -3.25
N GLU A 121 -11.66 -6.96 -2.31
CA GLU A 121 -12.45 -6.77 -1.07
C GLU A 121 -11.89 -5.63 -0.22
N ASN A 122 -10.55 -5.56 -0.07
CA ASN A 122 -9.92 -4.49 0.68
C ASN A 122 -10.14 -3.11 0.04
N THR A 123 -10.15 -3.05 -1.29
CA THR A 123 -10.45 -1.83 -2.03
C THR A 123 -11.92 -1.46 -1.88
N GLN A 124 -12.84 -2.43 -2.01
CA GLN A 124 -14.26 -2.20 -1.82
C GLN A 124 -14.56 -1.66 -0.41
N LYS A 125 -13.98 -2.31 0.62
CA LYS A 125 -14.10 -1.82 2.00
C LYS A 125 -13.63 -0.38 2.16
N ALA A 126 -12.53 0.02 1.51
CA ALA A 126 -12.05 1.39 1.58
C ALA A 126 -13.03 2.41 0.96
N TYR A 127 -13.80 2.02 -0.07
CA TYR A 127 -14.90 2.83 -0.60
C TYR A 127 -16.10 2.86 0.33
N ASP A 128 -16.51 1.72 0.87
CA ASP A 128 -17.67 1.60 1.77
C ASP A 128 -17.44 2.40 3.07
N ASP A 129 -16.21 2.42 3.56
CA ASP A 129 -15.79 3.19 4.73
C ASP A 129 -15.51 4.69 4.42
N GLY A 130 -15.69 5.14 3.18
CA GLY A 130 -15.45 6.53 2.76
C GLY A 130 -13.98 6.96 2.74
N LEU A 131 -13.02 6.01 2.85
CA LEU A 131 -11.57 6.28 2.84
C LEU A 131 -11.02 6.44 1.43
N ALA A 132 -11.71 5.94 0.44
CA ALA A 132 -11.38 6.08 -0.97
C ALA A 132 -12.55 6.71 -1.71
N VAL A 133 -12.26 7.66 -2.59
CA VAL A 133 -13.25 8.33 -3.43
C VAL A 133 -12.90 8.06 -4.88
N ASN A 134 -13.87 7.60 -5.66
CA ASN A 134 -13.74 7.53 -7.11
C ASN A 134 -13.81 8.95 -7.69
N LYS A 135 -12.68 9.63 -7.74
CA LYS A 135 -12.57 10.90 -8.46
C LYS A 135 -12.75 10.64 -9.96
N LYS A 136 -13.61 11.39 -10.60
CA LYS A 136 -13.87 11.30 -12.05
C LYS A 136 -13.73 12.67 -12.69
N GLY A 137 -13.31 12.68 -13.96
CA GLY A 137 -13.21 13.93 -14.71
C GLY A 137 -12.20 14.89 -14.10
N TYR A 138 -12.60 16.11 -13.83
CA TYR A 138 -11.73 17.18 -13.31
C TYR A 138 -11.20 16.92 -11.88
N GLU A 139 -11.87 16.09 -11.08
CA GLU A 139 -11.44 15.77 -9.72
C GLU A 139 -10.32 14.72 -9.69
N ASP A 140 -10.10 14.01 -10.78
CA ASP A 140 -9.05 13.00 -10.89
C ASP A 140 -7.76 13.65 -11.40
N SER A 141 -6.72 13.69 -10.55
CA SER A 141 -5.41 14.26 -10.89
C SER A 141 -4.70 13.55 -12.05
N GLN A 142 -5.10 12.32 -12.38
CA GLN A 142 -4.57 11.57 -13.53
C GLN A 142 -5.44 11.72 -14.78
N SER A 143 -6.56 12.40 -14.68
CA SER A 143 -7.42 12.69 -15.82
C SER A 143 -6.74 13.69 -16.76
N LYS A 144 -7.03 13.55 -18.06
CA LYS A 144 -6.63 14.53 -19.07
C LYS A 144 -7.89 15.23 -19.58
N PRO A 145 -8.22 16.41 -19.04
CA PRO A 145 -9.36 17.21 -19.51
C PRO A 145 -9.16 17.63 -20.97
N VAL A 146 -10.25 17.72 -21.70
CA VAL A 146 -10.23 18.00 -23.14
C VAL A 146 -11.23 19.10 -23.48
N ASN A 147 -10.76 20.15 -24.16
CA ASN A 147 -11.58 21.18 -24.79
C ASN A 147 -11.90 20.75 -26.21
N VAL A 148 -13.16 20.91 -26.62
CA VAL A 148 -13.64 20.60 -27.96
C VAL A 148 -14.04 21.90 -28.65
N TYR A 149 -13.47 22.12 -29.83
CA TYR A 149 -13.74 23.29 -30.67
C TYR A 149 -14.45 22.85 -31.93
N LYS A 150 -15.37 23.65 -32.40
CA LYS A 150 -16.01 23.53 -33.73
C LYS A 150 -15.80 24.81 -34.50
N ASN A 151 -15.19 24.72 -35.67
CA ASN A 151 -14.86 25.90 -36.50
C ASN A 151 -14.08 26.97 -35.70
N GLY A 152 -13.19 26.57 -34.80
CA GLY A 152 -12.39 27.48 -33.99
C GLY A 152 -13.07 27.99 -32.70
N LEU A 153 -14.37 27.74 -32.50
CA LEU A 153 -15.11 28.15 -31.30
C LEU A 153 -15.19 27.01 -30.32
N LEU A 154 -14.92 27.27 -29.01
CA LEU A 154 -15.09 26.30 -27.94
C LEU A 154 -16.58 25.96 -27.81
N VAL A 155 -16.93 24.68 -27.98
CA VAL A 155 -18.31 24.19 -27.88
C VAL A 155 -18.60 23.36 -26.69
N CYS A 156 -17.60 22.57 -26.19
CA CYS A 156 -17.71 21.76 -25.01
C CYS A 156 -16.35 21.63 -24.33
N ASP A 157 -16.35 21.29 -23.03
CA ASP A 157 -15.20 20.79 -22.33
C ASP A 157 -15.58 19.54 -21.51
N TYR A 158 -14.65 18.62 -21.38
CA TYR A 158 -14.84 17.35 -20.68
C TYR A 158 -13.71 17.14 -19.67
N GLY A 159 -14.05 16.60 -18.49
CA GLY A 159 -13.09 16.33 -17.44
C GLY A 159 -12.13 15.18 -17.75
N SER A 160 -12.39 14.39 -18.79
CA SER A 160 -11.53 13.28 -19.20
C SER A 160 -11.69 12.90 -20.67
N LEU A 161 -10.65 12.28 -21.23
CA LEU A 161 -10.70 11.65 -22.56
C LEU A 161 -11.81 10.59 -22.69
N LYS A 162 -12.07 9.83 -21.62
CA LYS A 162 -13.13 8.80 -21.61
C LYS A 162 -14.52 9.42 -21.71
N GLU A 163 -14.74 10.48 -20.96
CA GLU A 163 -16.00 11.23 -20.99
C GLU A 163 -16.24 11.85 -22.37
N CYS A 164 -15.24 12.56 -22.91
CA CYS A 164 -15.28 13.11 -24.26
C CYS A 164 -15.58 12.04 -25.33
N SER A 165 -14.92 10.90 -25.25
CA SER A 165 -15.12 9.78 -26.19
C SER A 165 -16.55 9.23 -26.14
N ARG A 166 -17.11 9.08 -24.94
CA ARG A 166 -18.46 8.56 -24.72
C ARG A 166 -19.52 9.53 -25.28
N GLU A 167 -19.42 10.80 -24.90
CA GLU A 167 -20.42 11.82 -25.25
C GLU A 167 -20.36 12.16 -26.74
N MET A 168 -19.16 12.34 -27.30
CA MET A 168 -18.95 12.65 -28.70
C MET A 168 -19.08 11.41 -29.61
N LYS A 169 -19.13 10.20 -29.07
CA LYS A 169 -19.10 8.91 -29.79
C LYS A 169 -17.89 8.81 -30.74
N ILE A 170 -16.75 9.31 -30.31
CA ILE A 170 -15.47 9.32 -31.03
C ILE A 170 -14.48 8.41 -30.31
N PRO A 171 -13.76 7.50 -30.99
CA PRO A 171 -12.75 6.67 -30.37
C PRO A 171 -11.68 7.49 -29.64
N ILE A 172 -11.33 7.10 -28.41
CA ILE A 172 -10.32 7.80 -27.57
C ILE A 172 -9.03 8.05 -28.34
N GLN A 173 -8.54 7.05 -29.09
CA GLN A 173 -7.31 7.18 -29.86
C GLN A 173 -7.38 8.29 -30.94
N THR A 174 -8.56 8.52 -31.51
CA THR A 174 -8.79 9.61 -32.46
C THR A 174 -8.69 10.97 -31.77
N ILE A 175 -9.25 11.10 -30.55
CA ILE A 175 -9.16 12.32 -29.76
C ILE A 175 -7.72 12.61 -29.37
N ILE A 176 -6.98 11.60 -28.85
CA ILE A 176 -5.57 11.71 -28.48
C ILE A 176 -4.72 12.19 -29.65
N ARG A 177 -4.84 11.54 -30.81
CA ARG A 177 -4.08 11.92 -32.00
C ARG A 177 -4.36 13.34 -32.45
N ARG A 178 -5.60 13.83 -32.33
CA ARG A 178 -5.95 15.20 -32.61
C ARG A 178 -5.40 16.20 -31.61
N CYS A 179 -5.50 15.90 -30.33
CA CYS A 179 -4.88 16.70 -29.26
C CYS A 179 -3.36 16.86 -29.47
N ASN A 180 -2.70 15.81 -30.00
CA ASN A 180 -1.26 15.80 -30.28
C ASN A 180 -0.91 16.37 -31.67
N ASN A 181 -1.88 16.85 -32.47
CA ASN A 181 -1.69 17.27 -33.86
C ASN A 181 -1.12 16.18 -34.79
N GLU A 182 -1.30 14.90 -34.46
CA GLU A 182 -0.79 13.77 -35.23
C GLU A 182 -1.64 13.44 -36.46
N ILE A 183 -2.92 13.90 -36.51
CA ILE A 183 -3.82 13.69 -37.62
C ILE A 183 -3.98 15.00 -38.37
N LYS A 184 -3.28 15.14 -39.49
CA LYS A 184 -3.56 16.11 -40.49
C LYS A 184 -4.71 15.64 -41.41
N THR A 185 -5.92 16.11 -41.15
CA THR A 185 -7.02 16.29 -42.15
C THR A 185 -7.71 15.12 -42.86
N SER A 186 -7.39 13.83 -42.61
CA SER A 186 -7.97 12.77 -43.48
C SER A 186 -9.20 12.02 -42.92
N TYR A 187 -9.57 12.18 -41.66
CA TYR A 187 -10.80 11.58 -41.12
C TYR A 187 -12.02 12.51 -41.37
N ARG A 188 -12.68 12.31 -42.51
CA ARG A 188 -13.81 13.14 -42.98
C ARG A 188 -14.95 13.31 -41.98
N LYS A 189 -15.23 12.29 -41.15
CA LYS A 189 -16.37 12.22 -40.23
C LYS A 189 -16.36 13.26 -39.09
N TYR A 190 -15.20 13.79 -38.69
CA TYR A 190 -15.06 14.72 -37.56
C TYR A 190 -14.23 15.97 -37.95
N LYS A 191 -14.19 16.30 -39.22
CA LYS A 191 -13.33 17.36 -39.77
C LYS A 191 -13.59 18.75 -39.16
N GLU A 192 -14.80 18.99 -38.69
CA GLU A 192 -15.24 20.26 -38.10
C GLU A 192 -14.86 20.45 -36.64
N TYR A 193 -14.34 19.38 -35.95
CA TYR A 193 -13.99 19.42 -34.51
C TYR A 193 -12.48 19.39 -34.32
N ASP A 194 -11.99 20.29 -33.49
CA ASP A 194 -10.63 20.25 -32.94
C ASP A 194 -10.66 19.93 -31.47
N PHE A 195 -9.61 19.23 -31.00
CA PHE A 195 -9.47 18.78 -29.61
C PHE A 195 -8.16 19.29 -29.07
N LYS A 196 -8.18 19.86 -27.87
CA LYS A 196 -6.96 20.29 -27.13
C LYS A 196 -7.03 19.86 -25.68
N TYR A 197 -5.91 19.44 -25.16
CA TYR A 197 -5.81 19.27 -23.71
C TYR A 197 -5.99 20.62 -23.02
N LYS A 198 -6.66 20.60 -21.88
CA LYS A 198 -6.89 21.78 -21.04
C LYS A 198 -5.69 22.04 -20.14
#